data_ddbbf5513814a12c045887c4191624ed
#
_entry.id   ddbbf5513814a12c045887c4191624ed
#
_cell.length_a   1.000
_cell.length_b   1.000
_cell.length_c   1.000
_cell.angle_alpha   90.00
_cell.angle_beta   90.00
_cell.angle_gamma   90.00
#
_symmetry.space_group_name_H-M   'P 1'
#
loop_
_entity.id
_entity.type
_entity.pdbx_description
1 polymer ?
#
loop_
_entity_poly.entity_id
_entity_poly.type
_entity_poly.pdbx_seq_one_letter_code
_entity_poly.pdbx_strand_id
1 'polypeptide(L)'
;RRHTRVRILNGVQAAYWGMLEEGRITQSTANILMRSVDEAMDLVSSQSLCDWKGLRSNVHFPNYYRFLQMSRLPRRLVTYFTVDRLELGCYICAAFLRAHRIARRQLHDFLGDSEIARIVIDESTAAGEEAKKFLEDVRVTFPQVLRALKTRQVTYAVLTHLSEYIQDLGKTGLLEEKEIVHLDDALQTDLKKLQVDAAA
;
A
#
# COMPACT_ATOMS: atom_id res chain seq x y z
N ARG A 1 5.99 24.57 -12.73
CA ARG A 1 6.39 23.56 -11.72
C ARG A 1 5.27 23.26 -10.72
N ARG A 2 4.69 24.29 -10.05
CA ARG A 2 3.61 24.09 -9.08
C ARG A 2 2.44 23.28 -9.67
N HIS A 3 1.86 23.71 -10.78
CA HIS A 3 0.75 23.00 -11.43
C HIS A 3 1.08 21.58 -11.83
N THR A 4 2.31 21.31 -12.24
CA THR A 4 2.78 19.98 -12.61
C THR A 4 2.91 19.08 -11.38
N ARG A 5 3.41 19.62 -10.25
CA ARG A 5 3.45 18.90 -8.97
C ARG A 5 2.05 18.57 -8.46
N VAL A 6 1.12 19.54 -8.52
CA VAL A 6 -0.29 19.30 -8.16
C VAL A 6 -0.89 18.20 -9.03
N ARG A 7 -0.61 18.20 -10.32
CA ARG A 7 -1.11 17.17 -11.23
C ARG A 7 -0.58 15.78 -10.88
N ILE A 8 0.70 15.65 -10.62
CA ILE A 8 1.28 14.34 -10.25
C ILE A 8 0.74 13.86 -8.90
N LEU A 9 0.59 14.73 -7.92
CA LEU A 9 0.00 14.38 -6.61
C LEU A 9 -1.47 13.97 -6.72
N ASN A 10 -2.25 14.62 -7.57
CA ASN A 10 -3.62 14.19 -7.88
C ASN A 10 -3.64 12.80 -8.52
N GLY A 11 -2.70 12.51 -9.40
CA GLY A 11 -2.53 11.17 -10.00
C GLY A 11 -2.16 10.11 -8.96
N VAL A 12 -1.28 10.45 -8.03
CA VAL A 12 -0.90 9.59 -6.90
C VAL A 12 -2.11 9.29 -6.01
N GLN A 13 -2.87 10.32 -5.65
CA GLN A 13 -4.08 10.18 -4.84
C GLN A 13 -5.13 9.31 -5.52
N ALA A 14 -5.38 9.52 -6.81
CA ALA A 14 -6.29 8.68 -7.59
C ALA A 14 -5.82 7.21 -7.65
N ALA A 15 -4.52 6.97 -7.76
CA ALA A 15 -3.97 5.63 -7.72
C ALA A 15 -4.16 4.94 -6.35
N TYR A 16 -4.04 5.67 -5.25
CA TYR A 16 -4.35 5.13 -3.91
C TYR A 16 -5.83 4.75 -3.76
N TRP A 17 -6.74 5.59 -4.28
CA TRP A 17 -8.16 5.25 -4.33
C TRP A 17 -8.43 3.98 -5.13
N GLY A 18 -7.83 3.85 -6.28
CA GLY A 18 -7.92 2.64 -7.11
C GLY A 18 -7.41 1.39 -6.39
N MET A 19 -6.28 1.49 -5.68
CA MET A 19 -5.76 0.38 -4.88
C MET A 19 -6.67 -0.01 -3.73
N LEU A 20 -7.31 0.97 -3.07
CA LEU A 20 -8.29 0.72 -2.01
C LEU A 20 -9.52 -0.01 -2.56
N GLU A 21 -10.06 0.44 -3.68
CA GLU A 21 -11.21 -0.17 -4.35
C GLU A 21 -10.91 -1.61 -4.82
N GLU A 22 -9.70 -1.86 -5.30
CA GLU A 22 -9.23 -3.19 -5.71
C GLU A 22 -8.90 -4.13 -4.52
N GLY A 23 -8.97 -3.65 -3.29
CA GLY A 23 -8.60 -4.41 -2.10
C GLY A 23 -7.09 -4.67 -1.96
N ARG A 24 -6.25 -3.91 -2.66
CA ARG A 24 -4.78 -4.02 -2.55
C ARG A 24 -4.21 -3.41 -1.29
N ILE A 25 -4.89 -2.42 -0.74
CA ILE A 25 -4.56 -1.76 0.53
C ILE A 25 -5.81 -1.68 1.41
N THR A 26 -5.60 -1.66 2.72
CA THR A 26 -6.66 -1.45 3.70
C THR A 26 -7.03 0.01 3.82
N GLN A 27 -8.20 0.31 4.41
CA GLN A 27 -8.63 1.69 4.66
C GLN A 27 -7.64 2.44 5.55
N SER A 28 -7.08 1.80 6.56
CA SER A 28 -6.09 2.42 7.45
C SER A 28 -4.80 2.79 6.73
N THR A 29 -4.31 1.92 5.86
CA THR A 29 -3.13 2.22 5.01
C THR A 29 -3.44 3.35 4.03
N ALA A 30 -4.60 3.32 3.38
CA ALA A 30 -5.04 4.38 2.47
C ALA A 30 -5.12 5.74 3.17
N ASN A 31 -5.64 5.80 4.39
CA ASN A 31 -5.72 7.03 5.17
C ASN A 31 -4.34 7.64 5.43
N ILE A 32 -3.36 6.82 5.78
CA ILE A 32 -1.97 7.26 5.98
C ILE A 32 -1.38 7.82 4.68
N LEU A 33 -1.55 7.11 3.57
CA LEU A 33 -1.04 7.50 2.25
C LEU A 33 -1.69 8.80 1.76
N MET A 34 -3.01 8.91 1.86
CA MET A 34 -3.74 10.10 1.41
C MET A 34 -3.44 11.33 2.24
N ARG A 35 -3.28 11.16 3.56
CA ARG A 35 -2.86 12.25 4.43
C ARG A 35 -1.50 12.82 4.02
N SER A 36 -0.55 11.95 3.65
CA SER A 36 0.76 12.40 3.19
C SER A 36 0.69 13.19 1.89
N VAL A 37 -0.23 12.86 1.00
CA VAL A 37 -0.49 13.62 -0.24
C VAL A 37 -1.10 14.98 0.09
N ASP A 38 -2.08 15.06 0.99
CA ASP A 38 -2.69 16.30 1.39
C ASP A 38 -1.67 17.26 2.01
N GLU A 39 -0.84 16.77 2.92
CA GLU A 39 0.28 17.54 3.49
C GLU A 39 1.25 18.05 2.42
N ALA A 40 1.57 17.23 1.42
CA ALA A 40 2.41 17.63 0.31
C ALA A 40 1.75 18.67 -0.60
N MET A 41 0.44 18.59 -0.81
CA MET A 41 -0.32 19.57 -1.58
C MET A 41 -0.21 20.97 -1.00
N ASP A 42 -0.23 21.10 0.33
CA ASP A 42 -0.08 22.39 1.02
C ASP A 42 1.31 23.01 0.78
N LEU A 43 2.32 22.18 0.50
CA LEU A 43 3.71 22.59 0.38
C LEU A 43 4.22 22.71 -1.06
N VAL A 44 3.44 22.39 -2.09
CA VAL A 44 3.88 22.36 -3.49
C VAL A 44 4.43 23.67 -4.03
N SER A 45 4.05 24.80 -3.41
CA SER A 45 4.49 26.14 -3.81
C SER A 45 5.93 26.43 -3.36
N SER A 46 6.34 25.86 -2.23
CA SER A 46 7.61 26.19 -1.56
C SER A 46 8.65 25.07 -1.61
N GLN A 47 8.20 23.83 -1.83
CA GLN A 47 9.07 22.65 -1.79
C GLN A 47 8.92 21.77 -3.04
N SER A 48 9.91 20.92 -3.30
CA SER A 48 9.81 19.78 -4.21
C SER A 48 8.77 18.78 -3.67
N LEU A 49 8.48 17.70 -4.42
CA LEU A 49 7.58 16.65 -3.96
C LEU A 49 8.05 16.13 -2.60
N CYS A 50 7.17 16.20 -1.60
CA CYS A 50 7.51 15.88 -0.22
C CYS A 50 6.51 14.91 0.45
N ASP A 51 5.65 14.26 -0.31
CA ASP A 51 4.69 13.28 0.19
C ASP A 51 5.35 12.08 0.89
N TRP A 52 6.56 11.71 0.49
CA TRP A 52 7.34 10.67 1.20
C TRP A 52 7.69 11.05 2.65
N LYS A 53 7.90 12.32 2.94
CA LYS A 53 8.27 12.77 4.29
C LYS A 53 7.23 12.38 5.34
N GLY A 54 5.95 12.46 4.99
CA GLY A 54 4.84 12.07 5.87
C GLY A 54 4.75 10.57 6.11
N LEU A 55 5.38 9.76 5.28
CA LEU A 55 5.35 8.30 5.35
C LEU A 55 6.58 7.70 6.05
N ARG A 56 7.67 8.44 6.11
CA ARG A 56 8.98 7.96 6.60
C ARG A 56 8.93 7.37 8.00
N SER A 57 8.12 7.92 8.89
CA SER A 57 7.99 7.44 10.27
C SER A 57 7.37 6.04 10.39
N ASN A 58 6.64 5.58 9.36
CA ASN A 58 6.04 4.25 9.31
C ASN A 58 6.94 3.20 8.64
N VAL A 59 8.11 3.61 8.14
CA VAL A 59 8.98 2.79 7.31
C VAL A 59 10.36 2.68 7.97
N HIS A 60 10.50 1.74 8.88
CA HIS A 60 11.76 1.49 9.60
C HIS A 60 11.84 0.03 10.05
N PHE A 61 13.06 -0.47 10.17
CA PHE A 61 13.29 -1.75 10.81
C PHE A 61 13.15 -1.63 12.32
N PRO A 62 12.52 -2.62 13.01
CA PRO A 62 12.52 -2.68 14.46
C PRO A 62 13.95 -2.75 15.02
N ASN A 63 14.21 -2.10 16.16
CA ASN A 63 15.53 -2.09 16.79
C ASN A 63 16.06 -3.48 17.15
N TYR A 64 15.18 -4.46 17.31
CA TYR A 64 15.53 -5.84 17.68
C TYR A 64 15.69 -6.80 16.49
N TYR A 65 15.61 -6.32 15.22
CA TYR A 65 15.69 -7.23 14.06
C TYR A 65 17.03 -7.96 13.98
N ARG A 66 18.15 -7.32 14.38
CA ARG A 66 19.47 -7.95 14.45
C ARG A 66 19.52 -9.07 15.49
N PHE A 67 18.87 -8.87 16.63
CA PHE A 67 18.71 -9.89 17.66
C PHE A 67 17.94 -11.10 17.14
N LEU A 68 16.85 -10.88 16.39
CA LEU A 68 16.07 -11.95 15.79
C LEU A 68 16.85 -12.74 14.74
N GLN A 69 17.72 -12.08 13.95
CA GLN A 69 18.60 -12.76 12.99
C GLN A 69 19.66 -13.63 13.67
N MET A 70 20.22 -13.17 14.80
CA MET A 70 21.28 -13.85 15.54
C MET A 70 20.72 -14.90 16.52
N SER A 71 19.44 -14.87 16.83
CA SER A 71 18.80 -15.77 17.78
C SER A 71 18.62 -17.17 17.15
N ARG A 72 18.71 -18.20 17.99
CA ARG A 72 18.38 -19.58 17.60
C ARG A 72 16.88 -19.87 17.65
N LEU A 73 16.05 -18.84 17.50
CA LEU A 73 14.61 -18.98 17.50
C LEU A 73 14.15 -19.74 16.25
N PRO A 74 13.09 -20.57 16.35
CA PRO A 74 12.50 -21.23 15.20
C PRO A 74 12.11 -20.21 14.14
N ARG A 75 12.38 -20.52 12.87
CA ARG A 75 12.08 -19.64 11.73
C ARG A 75 10.63 -19.17 11.69
N ARG A 76 9.70 -20.01 12.15
CA ARG A 76 8.27 -19.67 12.25
C ARG A 76 8.00 -18.52 13.22
N LEU A 77 8.66 -18.50 14.38
CA LEU A 77 8.51 -17.43 15.37
C LEU A 77 9.15 -16.13 14.89
N VAL A 78 10.32 -16.20 14.27
CA VAL A 78 10.97 -15.04 13.67
C VAL A 78 10.08 -14.42 12.60
N THR A 79 9.51 -15.22 11.71
CA THR A 79 8.59 -14.77 10.67
C THR A 79 7.35 -14.12 11.27
N TYR A 80 6.74 -14.75 12.28
CA TYR A 80 5.56 -14.24 12.96
C TYR A 80 5.76 -12.84 13.54
N PHE A 81 6.81 -12.64 14.33
CA PHE A 81 7.12 -11.33 14.92
C PHE A 81 7.53 -10.28 13.88
N THR A 82 8.19 -10.69 12.81
CA THR A 82 8.71 -9.80 11.79
C THR A 82 7.64 -9.34 10.81
N VAL A 83 6.72 -10.24 10.40
CA VAL A 83 5.61 -9.93 9.51
C VAL A 83 4.75 -8.81 10.09
N ASP A 84 4.35 -8.95 11.35
CA ASP A 84 3.48 -7.98 12.02
C ASP A 84 4.12 -6.58 12.08
N ARG A 85 5.42 -6.51 12.35
CA ARG A 85 6.14 -5.22 12.49
C ARG A 85 6.51 -4.56 11.17
N LEU A 86 6.71 -5.34 10.13
CA LEU A 86 7.12 -4.85 8.81
C LEU A 86 5.96 -4.69 7.84
N GLU A 87 4.78 -5.22 8.16
CA GLU A 87 3.63 -5.25 7.25
C GLU A 87 3.23 -3.86 6.77
N LEU A 88 2.99 -2.94 7.68
CA LEU A 88 2.56 -1.58 7.35
C LEU A 88 3.61 -0.86 6.49
N GLY A 89 4.87 -0.93 6.86
CA GLY A 89 5.96 -0.30 6.11
C GLY A 89 6.10 -0.88 4.70
N CYS A 90 5.98 -2.19 4.54
CA CYS A 90 6.02 -2.85 3.23
C CYS A 90 4.84 -2.44 2.35
N TYR A 91 3.63 -2.40 2.88
CA TYR A 91 2.44 -1.97 2.12
C TYR A 91 2.50 -0.50 1.73
N ILE A 92 2.96 0.38 2.62
CA ILE A 92 3.17 1.79 2.32
C ILE A 92 4.19 1.97 1.20
N CYS A 93 5.35 1.32 1.29
CA CYS A 93 6.39 1.41 0.27
C CYS A 93 5.92 0.88 -1.09
N ALA A 94 5.29 -0.27 -1.12
CA ALA A 94 4.78 -0.88 -2.36
C ALA A 94 3.69 -0.01 -3.01
N ALA A 95 2.74 0.50 -2.23
CA ALA A 95 1.68 1.38 -2.71
C ALA A 95 2.24 2.72 -3.21
N PHE A 96 3.16 3.33 -2.47
CA PHE A 96 3.82 4.57 -2.85
C PHE A 96 4.55 4.42 -4.20
N LEU A 97 5.37 3.40 -4.36
CA LEU A 97 6.11 3.16 -5.59
C LEU A 97 5.19 2.90 -6.79
N ARG A 98 4.12 2.13 -6.58
CA ARG A 98 3.13 1.86 -7.62
C ARG A 98 2.37 3.12 -8.02
N ALA A 99 1.89 3.90 -7.06
CA ALA A 99 1.14 5.12 -7.30
C ALA A 99 1.98 6.17 -8.04
N HIS A 100 3.22 6.38 -7.60
CA HIS A 100 4.14 7.29 -8.28
C HIS A 100 4.51 6.82 -9.68
N ARG A 101 4.68 5.53 -9.91
CA ARG A 101 4.92 4.98 -11.25
C ARG A 101 3.75 5.25 -12.19
N ILE A 102 2.52 5.02 -11.73
CA ILE A 102 1.31 5.29 -12.51
C ILE A 102 1.19 6.79 -12.80
N ALA A 103 1.38 7.64 -11.79
CA ALA A 103 1.28 9.08 -11.93
C ALA A 103 2.35 9.67 -12.85
N ARG A 104 3.59 9.18 -12.78
CA ARG A 104 4.67 9.58 -13.72
C ARG A 104 4.33 9.24 -15.17
N ARG A 105 3.78 8.05 -15.41
CA ARG A 105 3.36 7.63 -16.75
C ARG A 105 2.26 8.54 -17.28
N GLN A 106 1.24 8.82 -16.47
CA GLN A 106 0.15 9.72 -16.84
C GLN A 106 0.65 11.13 -17.12
N LEU A 107 1.58 11.65 -16.33
CA LEU A 107 2.18 12.95 -16.55
C LEU A 107 2.97 13.01 -17.86
N HIS A 108 3.76 11.99 -18.16
CA HIS A 108 4.51 11.86 -19.41
C HIS A 108 3.56 11.80 -20.61
N ASP A 109 2.49 11.02 -20.54
CA ASP A 109 1.49 10.90 -21.62
C ASP A 109 0.78 12.23 -21.89
N PHE A 110 0.59 13.05 -20.85
CA PHE A 110 -0.08 14.33 -20.97
C PHE A 110 0.84 15.50 -21.41
N LEU A 111 2.03 15.60 -20.86
CA LEU A 111 2.95 16.73 -21.09
C LEU A 111 4.11 16.39 -22.04
N GLY A 112 4.29 15.12 -22.41
CA GLY A 112 5.41 14.67 -23.21
C GLY A 112 6.77 14.92 -22.54
N ASP A 113 7.82 15.17 -23.35
CA ASP A 113 9.19 15.37 -22.89
C ASP A 113 9.52 16.83 -22.52
N SER A 114 8.53 17.58 -21.99
CA SER A 114 8.78 18.94 -21.51
C SER A 114 9.80 18.94 -20.36
N GLU A 115 10.63 19.96 -20.32
CA GLU A 115 11.64 20.13 -19.26
C GLU A 115 10.99 20.13 -17.86
N ILE A 116 9.85 20.79 -17.73
CA ILE A 116 9.11 20.87 -16.45
C ILE A 116 8.59 19.48 -16.03
N ALA A 117 8.09 18.69 -16.99
CA ALA A 117 7.65 17.32 -16.72
C ALA A 117 8.83 16.45 -16.26
N ARG A 118 9.99 16.54 -16.93
CA ARG A 118 11.20 15.78 -16.54
C ARG A 118 11.63 16.11 -15.11
N ILE A 119 11.66 17.39 -14.73
CA ILE A 119 12.04 17.80 -13.37
C ILE A 119 11.12 17.16 -12.34
N VAL A 120 9.81 17.21 -12.53
CA VAL A 120 8.85 16.64 -11.57
C VAL A 120 8.89 15.11 -11.56
N ILE A 121 9.10 14.49 -12.71
CA ILE A 121 9.30 13.03 -12.80
C ILE A 121 10.56 12.62 -12.05
N ASP A 122 11.65 13.36 -12.15
CA ASP A 122 12.88 13.11 -11.41
C ASP A 122 12.70 13.30 -9.90
N GLU A 123 11.95 14.32 -9.47
CA GLU A 123 11.56 14.51 -8.06
C GLU A 123 10.77 13.29 -7.53
N SER A 124 9.81 12.80 -8.31
CA SER A 124 9.02 11.62 -7.97
C SER A 124 9.87 10.35 -7.89
N THR A 125 10.80 10.18 -8.81
CA THR A 125 11.72 9.03 -8.83
C THR A 125 12.65 9.07 -7.62
N ALA A 126 13.22 10.23 -7.31
CA ALA A 126 14.08 10.41 -6.14
C ALA A 126 13.34 10.16 -4.83
N ALA A 127 12.08 10.58 -4.71
CA ALA A 127 11.25 10.31 -3.54
C ALA A 127 11.03 8.81 -3.31
N GLY A 128 11.05 7.99 -4.35
CA GLY A 128 10.89 6.54 -4.27
C GLY A 128 12.13 5.75 -3.86
N GLU A 129 13.31 6.37 -3.82
CA GLU A 129 14.56 5.63 -3.56
C GLU A 129 14.63 5.03 -2.15
N GLU A 130 14.18 5.75 -1.13
CA GLU A 130 14.12 5.23 0.25
C GLU A 130 13.12 4.06 0.36
N ALA A 131 11.98 4.14 -0.32
CA ALA A 131 10.98 3.08 -0.35
C ALA A 131 11.52 1.81 -1.02
N LYS A 132 12.22 1.95 -2.14
CA LYS A 132 12.89 0.83 -2.83
C LYS A 132 13.93 0.17 -1.94
N LYS A 133 14.77 0.98 -1.28
CA LYS A 133 15.79 0.50 -0.37
C LYS A 133 15.19 -0.29 0.78
N PHE A 134 14.14 0.22 1.40
CA PHE A 134 13.45 -0.48 2.47
C PHE A 134 12.93 -1.86 2.03
N LEU A 135 12.23 -1.94 0.90
CA LEU A 135 11.72 -3.21 0.37
C LEU A 135 12.85 -4.17 -0.01
N GLU A 136 13.95 -3.66 -0.55
CA GLU A 136 15.12 -4.48 -0.86
C GLU A 136 15.78 -5.02 0.40
N ASP A 137 15.93 -4.20 1.44
CA ASP A 137 16.47 -4.62 2.73
C ASP A 137 15.57 -5.70 3.38
N VAL A 138 14.25 -5.57 3.30
CA VAL A 138 13.31 -6.61 3.76
C VAL A 138 13.47 -7.88 2.93
N ARG A 139 13.57 -7.76 1.60
CA ARG A 139 13.74 -8.90 0.70
C ARG A 139 15.00 -9.70 0.99
N VAL A 140 16.09 -9.01 1.26
CA VAL A 140 17.39 -9.64 1.54
C VAL A 140 17.41 -10.25 2.94
N THR A 141 16.90 -9.52 3.93
CA THR A 141 16.97 -9.91 5.35
C THR A 141 15.90 -10.92 5.74
N PHE A 142 14.67 -10.71 5.28
CA PHE A 142 13.50 -11.53 5.61
C PHE A 142 12.67 -11.88 4.38
N PRO A 143 13.19 -12.69 3.42
CA PRO A 143 12.49 -13.00 2.18
C PRO A 143 11.14 -13.68 2.40
N GLN A 144 11.00 -14.47 3.47
CA GLN A 144 9.74 -15.13 3.85
C GLN A 144 8.64 -14.13 4.23
N VAL A 145 9.00 -12.96 4.78
CA VAL A 145 8.04 -11.91 5.15
C VAL A 145 7.34 -11.36 3.92
N LEU A 146 8.08 -10.98 2.87
CA LEU A 146 7.49 -10.48 1.63
C LEU A 146 6.58 -11.50 0.97
N ARG A 147 6.92 -12.78 0.99
CA ARG A 147 6.06 -13.85 0.46
C ARG A 147 4.77 -13.97 1.25
N ALA A 148 4.86 -13.95 2.59
CA ALA A 148 3.67 -13.99 3.46
C ALA A 148 2.76 -12.77 3.24
N LEU A 149 3.32 -11.57 3.10
CA LEU A 149 2.56 -10.34 2.86
C LEU A 149 1.88 -10.34 1.49
N LYS A 150 2.55 -10.81 0.44
CA LYS A 150 1.94 -10.97 -0.88
C LYS A 150 0.77 -11.94 -0.86
N THR A 151 0.91 -13.06 -0.17
CA THR A 151 -0.17 -14.04 -0.01
C THR A 151 -1.37 -13.43 0.72
N ARG A 152 -1.14 -12.69 1.81
CA ARG A 152 -2.20 -11.97 2.53
C ARG A 152 -2.91 -10.95 1.65
N GLN A 153 -2.17 -10.15 0.90
CA GLN A 153 -2.72 -9.14 0.01
C GLN A 153 -3.62 -9.75 -1.06
N VAL A 154 -3.17 -10.83 -1.69
CA VAL A 154 -3.95 -11.55 -2.71
C VAL A 154 -5.22 -12.14 -2.08
N THR A 155 -5.10 -12.79 -0.93
CA THR A 155 -6.25 -13.38 -0.22
C THR A 155 -7.27 -12.32 0.19
N TYR A 156 -6.80 -11.20 0.73
CA TYR A 156 -7.66 -10.06 1.09
C TYR A 156 -8.40 -9.50 -0.13
N ALA A 157 -7.69 -9.30 -1.24
CA ALA A 157 -8.28 -8.81 -2.49
C ALA A 157 -9.36 -9.77 -3.02
N VAL A 158 -9.08 -11.08 -3.03
CA VAL A 158 -10.05 -12.10 -3.46
C VAL A 158 -11.30 -12.09 -2.59
N LEU A 159 -11.15 -12.05 -1.27
CA LEU A 159 -12.29 -12.02 -0.34
C LEU A 159 -13.11 -10.73 -0.48
N THR A 160 -12.46 -9.58 -0.70
CA THR A 160 -13.14 -8.30 -0.94
C THR A 160 -13.98 -8.36 -2.22
N HIS A 161 -13.42 -8.87 -3.32
CA HIS A 161 -14.15 -9.03 -4.58
C HIS A 161 -15.30 -10.04 -4.48
N LEU A 162 -15.13 -11.13 -3.73
CA LEU A 162 -16.21 -12.06 -3.46
C LEU A 162 -17.35 -11.42 -2.68
N SER A 163 -17.04 -10.58 -1.69
CA SER A 163 -18.07 -9.84 -0.93
C SER A 163 -18.87 -8.91 -1.86
N GLU A 164 -18.20 -8.16 -2.72
CA GLU A 164 -18.86 -7.31 -3.72
C GLU A 164 -19.75 -8.12 -4.67
N TYR A 165 -19.25 -9.25 -5.17
CA TYR A 165 -19.98 -10.14 -6.06
C TYR A 165 -21.24 -10.69 -5.41
N ILE A 166 -21.18 -11.10 -4.13
CA ILE A 166 -22.35 -11.59 -3.37
C ILE A 166 -23.40 -10.47 -3.22
N GLN A 167 -22.97 -9.24 -2.92
CA GLN A 167 -23.86 -8.09 -2.83
C GLN A 167 -24.55 -7.80 -4.19
N ASP A 168 -23.81 -7.89 -5.28
CA ASP A 168 -24.35 -7.70 -6.63
C ASP A 168 -25.37 -8.79 -7.00
N LEU A 169 -25.13 -10.07 -6.64
CA LEU A 169 -26.09 -11.14 -6.81
C LEU A 169 -27.38 -10.91 -6.02
N GLY A 170 -27.26 -10.30 -4.84
CA GLY A 170 -28.42 -9.87 -4.04
C GLY A 170 -29.24 -8.78 -4.73
N LYS A 171 -28.59 -7.79 -5.31
CA LYS A 171 -29.25 -6.69 -6.05
C LYS A 171 -29.96 -7.19 -7.31
N THR A 172 -29.45 -8.22 -7.97
CA THR A 172 -30.06 -8.83 -9.17
C THR A 172 -31.15 -9.85 -8.85
N GLY A 173 -31.40 -10.14 -7.57
CA GLY A 173 -32.41 -11.09 -7.13
C GLY A 173 -32.03 -12.57 -7.32
N LEU A 174 -30.78 -12.86 -7.66
CA LEU A 174 -30.29 -14.24 -7.83
C LEU A 174 -30.06 -14.98 -6.50
N LEU A 175 -29.89 -14.25 -5.42
CA LEU A 175 -29.78 -14.79 -4.06
C LEU A 175 -30.87 -14.22 -3.16
N GLU A 176 -31.41 -15.06 -2.29
CA GLU A 176 -32.34 -14.62 -1.24
C GLU A 176 -31.58 -13.86 -0.14
N GLU A 177 -32.27 -12.95 0.55
CA GLU A 177 -31.68 -12.12 1.60
C GLU A 177 -31.00 -12.94 2.71
N LYS A 178 -31.58 -14.07 3.09
CA LYS A 178 -30.99 -15.00 4.07
C LYS A 178 -29.70 -15.64 3.60
N GLU A 179 -29.62 -15.99 2.32
CA GLU A 179 -28.42 -16.55 1.71
C GLU A 179 -27.30 -15.52 1.64
N ILE A 180 -27.61 -14.26 1.30
CA ILE A 180 -26.67 -13.14 1.27
C ILE A 180 -26.05 -12.91 2.66
N VAL A 181 -26.90 -12.83 3.70
CA VAL A 181 -26.44 -12.62 5.08
C VAL A 181 -25.52 -13.77 5.51
N HIS A 182 -25.88 -15.01 5.21
CA HIS A 182 -25.07 -16.18 5.57
C HIS A 182 -23.69 -16.18 4.88
N LEU A 183 -23.65 -15.91 3.58
CA LEU A 183 -22.40 -15.85 2.82
C LEU A 183 -21.55 -14.66 3.23
N ASP A 184 -22.15 -13.49 3.44
CA ASP A 184 -21.42 -12.30 3.87
C ASP A 184 -20.83 -12.48 5.26
N ASP A 185 -21.55 -13.07 6.20
CA ASP A 185 -21.04 -13.39 7.54
C ASP A 185 -19.84 -14.35 7.49
N ALA A 186 -19.89 -15.36 6.62
CA ALA A 186 -18.76 -16.27 6.42
C ALA A 186 -17.53 -15.55 5.88
N LEU A 187 -17.69 -14.67 4.89
CA LEU A 187 -16.61 -13.86 4.32
C LEU A 187 -16.05 -12.87 5.33
N GLN A 188 -16.90 -12.18 6.11
CA GLN A 188 -16.45 -11.25 7.14
C GLN A 188 -15.67 -11.97 8.24
N THR A 189 -16.04 -13.19 8.57
CA THR A 189 -15.29 -14.04 9.51
C THR A 189 -13.89 -14.35 8.98
N ASP A 190 -13.77 -14.71 7.70
CA ASP A 190 -12.47 -14.99 7.06
C ASP A 190 -11.60 -13.73 6.95
N LEU A 191 -12.18 -12.58 6.60
CA LEU A 191 -11.49 -11.28 6.59
C LEU A 191 -10.96 -10.89 7.97
N LYS A 192 -11.75 -11.10 9.03
CA LYS A 192 -11.33 -10.86 10.41
C LYS A 192 -10.19 -11.78 10.85
N LYS A 193 -10.20 -13.05 10.44
CA LYS A 193 -9.08 -13.98 10.69
C LYS A 193 -7.79 -13.48 10.06
N LEU A 194 -7.83 -13.00 8.81
CA LEU A 194 -6.66 -12.41 8.16
C LEU A 194 -6.13 -11.18 8.91
N GLN A 195 -7.02 -10.34 9.44
CA GLN A 195 -6.65 -9.17 10.22
C GLN A 195 -6.09 -9.55 11.60
N VAL A 196 -6.65 -10.56 12.26
CA VAL A 196 -6.17 -11.07 13.55
C VAL A 196 -4.85 -11.81 13.40
N ASP A 197 -4.72 -12.65 12.40
CA ASP A 197 -3.44 -13.31 12.06
C ASP A 197 -2.36 -12.30 11.65
N ALA A 198 -2.77 -11.11 11.23
CA ALA A 198 -1.89 -9.96 11.01
C ALA A 198 -1.50 -9.24 12.32
N ALA A 199 -2.38 -9.28 13.32
CA ALA A 199 -2.18 -8.64 14.62
C ALA A 199 -1.63 -9.59 15.71
N ALA A 200 -1.67 -10.87 15.46
CA ALA A 200 -1.16 -11.93 16.32
C ALA A 200 0.18 -12.44 15.84
#